data_335fe9bc0237634a0511ad7789862013
#
_entry.id   335fe9bc0237634a0511ad7789862013
#
_cell.length_a   1.000
_cell.length_b   1.000
_cell.length_c   1.000
_cell.angle_alpha   90.00
_cell.angle_beta   90.00
_cell.angle_gamma   90.00
#
_symmetry.space_group_name_H-M   'P 1'
#
loop_
_entity.id
_entity.type
_entity.pdbx_description
1 polymer ?
#
loop_
_entity_poly.entity_id
_entity_poly.type
_entity_poly.pdbx_seq_one_letter_code
_entity_poly.pdbx_strand_id
1 'polypeptide(L)'
;MIKKSKTVNKRVMQKIVDKLAEGITLTEICQADDMPSYRSITRAVQLDEGLWELYRKGRVQQAEFYTDRINQLAMSPLPDVDDQRKLHAEVNRRKLEIETLKWTTARNQPHGVRDKKEDAPQQQAITISWAGGDVDVTKDGG
;
A
#
# COMPACT_ATOMS: atom_id res chain seq x y z
N MET A 1 -22.76 -19.04 12.72
CA MET A 1 -23.23 -17.93 13.59
C MET A 1 -23.15 -16.62 12.84
N ILE A 2 -24.25 -15.94 12.71
CA ILE A 2 -24.29 -14.60 12.13
C ILE A 2 -23.70 -13.63 13.16
N LYS A 3 -22.51 -13.08 12.87
CA LYS A 3 -21.93 -12.04 13.72
C LYS A 3 -22.90 -10.85 13.78
N LYS A 4 -23.34 -10.47 14.96
CA LYS A 4 -24.10 -9.23 15.15
C LYS A 4 -23.29 -8.08 14.54
N SER A 5 -23.92 -7.31 13.66
CA SER A 5 -23.30 -6.11 13.08
C SER A 5 -22.99 -5.14 14.23
N LYS A 6 -21.71 -5.01 14.58
CA LYS A 6 -21.28 -4.02 15.55
C LYS A 6 -21.13 -2.67 14.86
N THR A 7 -21.62 -1.63 15.48
CA THR A 7 -21.49 -0.26 14.97
C THR A 7 -20.02 0.14 14.94
N VAL A 8 -19.58 0.64 13.79
CA VAL A 8 -18.22 1.16 13.62
C VAL A 8 -18.23 2.63 14.03
N ASN A 9 -17.72 2.92 15.20
CA ASN A 9 -17.53 4.28 15.70
C ASN A 9 -16.03 4.61 15.72
N LYS A 10 -15.69 5.85 16.05
CA LYS A 10 -14.31 6.33 16.11
C LYS A 10 -13.42 5.49 17.04
N ARG A 11 -13.96 5.06 18.19
CA ARG A 11 -13.22 4.23 19.15
C ARG A 11 -12.89 2.85 18.59
N VAL A 12 -13.85 2.22 17.91
CA VAL A 12 -13.65 0.93 17.25
C VAL A 12 -12.68 1.08 16.09
N MET A 13 -12.82 2.15 15.30
CA MET A 13 -11.88 2.42 14.21
C MET A 13 -10.46 2.63 14.72
N GLN A 14 -10.27 3.32 15.85
CA GLN A 14 -8.93 3.48 16.44
C GLN A 14 -8.29 2.13 16.78
N LYS A 15 -9.06 1.22 17.38
CA LYS A 15 -8.57 -0.15 17.66
C LYS A 15 -8.16 -0.90 16.38
N ILE A 16 -8.91 -0.71 15.31
CA ILE A 16 -8.59 -1.30 14.00
C ILE A 16 -7.28 -0.72 13.47
N VAL A 17 -7.14 0.59 13.54
CA VAL A 17 -5.92 1.31 13.11
C VAL A 17 -4.70 0.85 13.89
N ASP A 18 -4.80 0.71 15.20
CA ASP A 18 -3.71 0.23 16.05
C ASP A 18 -3.25 -1.17 15.62
N LYS A 19 -4.19 -2.06 15.34
CA LYS A 19 -3.89 -3.42 14.85
C LYS A 19 -3.30 -3.44 13.44
N LEU A 20 -3.77 -2.56 12.55
CA LEU A 20 -3.16 -2.39 11.23
C LEU A 20 -1.71 -1.93 11.33
N ALA A 21 -1.43 -1.01 12.25
CA ALA A 21 -0.07 -0.52 12.51
C ALA A 21 0.88 -1.61 13.03
N GLU A 22 0.34 -2.65 13.66
CA GLU A 22 1.08 -3.85 14.08
C GLU A 22 1.25 -4.88 12.95
N GLY A 23 0.82 -4.56 11.74
CA GLY A 23 0.93 -5.42 10.57
C GLY A 23 -0.15 -6.48 10.44
N ILE A 24 -1.17 -6.46 11.30
CA ILE A 24 -2.29 -7.41 11.25
C ILE A 24 -3.21 -7.04 10.09
N THR A 25 -3.61 -8.02 9.30
CA THR A 25 -4.49 -7.79 8.16
C THR A 25 -5.92 -7.46 8.60
N LEU A 26 -6.64 -6.69 7.80
CA LEU A 26 -8.04 -6.37 8.10
C LEU A 26 -8.91 -7.62 8.24
N THR A 27 -8.65 -8.65 7.44
CA THR A 27 -9.36 -9.92 7.52
C THR A 27 -9.16 -10.61 8.88
N GLU A 28 -7.92 -10.64 9.38
CA GLU A 28 -7.62 -11.20 10.70
C GLU A 28 -8.25 -10.38 11.83
N ILE A 29 -8.21 -9.04 11.72
CA ILE A 29 -8.88 -8.17 12.69
C ILE A 29 -10.38 -8.47 12.79
N CYS A 30 -11.03 -8.70 11.64
CA CYS A 30 -12.45 -9.01 11.57
C CYS A 30 -12.82 -10.41 12.13
N GLN A 31 -11.86 -11.30 12.29
CA GLN A 31 -12.10 -12.63 12.89
C GLN A 31 -12.34 -12.56 14.39
N ALA A 32 -11.86 -11.54 15.07
CA ALA A 32 -12.08 -11.37 16.49
C ALA A 32 -13.55 -11.08 16.80
N ASP A 33 -14.07 -11.68 17.89
CA ASP A 33 -15.49 -11.59 18.26
C ASP A 33 -15.93 -10.19 18.71
N ASP A 34 -14.98 -9.40 19.18
CA ASP A 34 -15.18 -8.02 19.60
C ASP A 34 -15.10 -7.00 18.47
N MET A 35 -14.75 -7.44 17.26
CA MET A 35 -14.60 -6.58 16.09
C MET A 35 -15.79 -6.66 15.13
N PRO A 36 -16.07 -5.57 14.38
CA PRO A 36 -17.09 -5.58 13.33
C PRO A 36 -16.70 -6.51 12.17
N SER A 37 -17.67 -6.86 11.32
CA SER A 37 -17.39 -7.58 10.09
C SER A 37 -16.62 -6.72 9.08
N TYR A 38 -15.90 -7.35 8.19
CA TYR A 38 -15.19 -6.69 7.09
C TYR A 38 -16.13 -5.74 6.31
N ARG A 39 -17.32 -6.22 5.97
CA ARG A 39 -18.33 -5.42 5.27
C ARG A 39 -18.80 -4.20 6.05
N SER A 40 -18.97 -4.33 7.37
CA SER A 40 -19.36 -3.21 8.23
C SER A 40 -18.29 -2.12 8.27
N ILE A 41 -17.03 -2.51 8.33
CA ILE A 41 -15.89 -1.58 8.34
C ILE A 41 -15.78 -0.86 7.00
N THR A 42 -15.79 -1.59 5.88
CA THR A 42 -15.68 -0.99 4.55
C THR A 42 -16.84 -0.05 4.24
N ARG A 43 -18.05 -0.41 4.67
CA ARG A 43 -19.23 0.46 4.51
C ARG A 43 -19.13 1.74 5.35
N ALA A 44 -18.71 1.62 6.61
CA ALA A 44 -18.53 2.77 7.50
C ALA A 44 -17.49 3.76 6.96
N VAL A 45 -16.38 3.25 6.45
CA VAL A 45 -15.30 4.04 5.83
C VAL A 45 -15.79 4.77 4.58
N GLN A 46 -16.67 4.18 3.79
CA GLN A 46 -17.26 4.83 2.62
C GLN A 46 -18.24 5.94 2.96
N LEU A 47 -18.93 5.85 4.10
CA LEU A 47 -20.01 6.76 4.50
C LEU A 47 -19.55 7.89 5.43
N ASP A 48 -18.41 7.76 6.09
CA ASP A 48 -17.91 8.71 7.08
C ASP A 48 -16.47 9.11 6.76
N GLU A 49 -16.28 10.38 6.43
CA GLU A 49 -14.97 10.93 6.06
C GLU A 49 -13.96 10.88 7.22
N GLY A 50 -14.41 11.12 8.45
CA GLY A 50 -13.56 11.04 9.63
C GLY A 50 -13.04 9.62 9.89
N LEU A 51 -13.86 8.60 9.66
CA LEU A 51 -13.45 7.20 9.75
C LEU A 51 -12.53 6.82 8.58
N TRP A 52 -12.76 7.37 7.41
CA TRP A 52 -11.87 7.21 6.26
C TRP A 52 -10.46 7.75 6.54
N GLU A 53 -10.35 8.95 7.10
CA GLU A 53 -9.09 9.57 7.47
C GLU A 53 -8.30 8.71 8.48
N LEU A 54 -8.97 8.20 9.52
CA LEU A 54 -8.36 7.30 10.49
C LEU A 54 -7.89 6.00 9.84
N TYR A 55 -8.72 5.41 9.02
CA TYR A 55 -8.40 4.17 8.29
C TYR A 55 -7.19 4.35 7.39
N ARG A 56 -7.12 5.45 6.63
CA ARG A 56 -5.94 5.77 5.80
C ARG A 56 -4.66 5.86 6.61
N LYS A 57 -4.69 6.55 7.75
CA LYS A 57 -3.54 6.62 8.66
C LYS A 57 -3.09 5.23 9.10
N GLY A 58 -4.02 4.36 9.43
CA GLY A 58 -3.72 2.97 9.79
C GLY A 58 -3.07 2.20 8.64
N ARG A 59 -3.53 2.38 7.41
CA ARG A 59 -2.93 1.73 6.23
C ARG A 59 -1.53 2.24 5.92
N VAL A 60 -1.27 3.52 6.13
CA VAL A 60 0.08 4.09 5.98
C VAL A 60 1.02 3.51 7.04
N GLN A 61 0.60 3.42 8.28
CA GLN A 61 1.40 2.81 9.35
C GLN A 61 1.65 1.32 9.10
N GLN A 62 0.66 0.60 8.58
CA GLN A 62 0.84 -0.78 8.15
C GLN A 62 1.90 -0.91 7.04
N ALA A 63 1.93 0.01 6.09
CA ALA A 63 2.94 0.03 5.04
C ALA A 63 4.36 0.26 5.60
N GLU A 64 4.51 1.12 6.61
CA GLU A 64 5.78 1.31 7.33
C GLU A 64 6.22 0.02 8.03
N PHE A 65 5.30 -0.64 8.73
CA PHE A 65 5.59 -1.94 9.36
C PHE A 65 6.06 -2.98 8.33
N TYR A 66 5.41 -3.06 7.19
CA TYR A 66 5.80 -4.00 6.12
C TYR A 66 7.13 -3.63 5.48
N THR A 67 7.47 -2.35 5.39
CA THR A 67 8.79 -1.89 4.93
C THR A 67 9.89 -2.42 5.85
N ASP A 68 9.72 -2.30 7.16
CA ASP A 68 10.66 -2.86 8.14
C ASP A 68 10.73 -4.40 8.04
N ARG A 69 9.58 -5.04 7.84
CA ARG A 69 9.52 -6.49 7.66
C ARG A 69 10.26 -6.96 6.41
N ILE A 70 10.15 -6.25 5.30
CA ILE A 70 10.91 -6.51 4.06
C ILE A 70 12.42 -6.47 4.34
N ASN A 71 12.88 -5.43 5.02
CA ASN A 71 14.27 -5.28 5.39
C ASN A 71 14.75 -6.42 6.29
N GLN A 72 13.97 -6.78 7.31
CA GLN A 72 14.28 -7.91 8.18
C GLN A 72 14.42 -9.23 7.41
N LEU A 73 13.49 -9.51 6.51
CA LEU A 73 13.52 -10.73 5.69
C LEU A 73 14.73 -10.77 4.75
N ALA A 74 15.05 -9.64 4.12
CA ALA A 74 16.18 -9.53 3.21
C ALA A 74 17.55 -9.63 3.93
N MET A 75 17.63 -9.07 5.14
CA MET A 75 18.88 -9.00 5.91
C MET A 75 19.09 -10.18 6.86
N SER A 76 18.06 -10.98 7.14
CA SER A 76 18.17 -12.15 8.02
C SER A 76 19.04 -13.23 7.40
N PRO A 77 19.93 -13.87 8.19
CA PRO A 77 20.72 -14.99 7.70
C PRO A 77 19.82 -16.11 7.19
N LEU A 78 20.31 -16.85 6.21
CA LEU A 78 19.64 -18.04 5.73
C LEU A 78 19.68 -19.13 6.81
N PRO A 79 18.62 -19.97 6.92
CA PRO A 79 18.63 -21.07 7.88
C PRO A 79 19.79 -22.05 7.60
N ASP A 80 20.43 -22.50 8.64
CA ASP A 80 21.45 -23.57 8.56
C ASP A 80 20.73 -24.91 8.36
N VAL A 81 20.60 -25.29 7.11
CA VAL A 81 19.91 -26.53 6.69
C VAL A 81 20.81 -27.30 5.75
N ASP A 82 21.13 -28.53 6.11
CA ASP A 82 22.00 -29.43 5.32
C ASP A 82 21.38 -29.83 3.97
N ASP A 83 20.05 -29.77 3.84
CA ASP A 83 19.33 -30.15 2.64
C ASP A 83 19.18 -28.96 1.68
N GLN A 84 19.87 -29.01 0.55
CA GLN A 84 19.84 -28.01 -0.52
C GLN A 84 18.42 -27.71 -1.04
N ARG A 85 17.54 -28.70 -1.08
CA ARG A 85 16.16 -28.52 -1.54
C ARG A 85 15.36 -27.68 -0.54
N LYS A 86 15.54 -27.95 0.76
CA LYS A 86 14.89 -27.16 1.83
C LYS A 86 15.40 -25.73 1.86
N LEU A 87 16.71 -25.54 1.68
CA LEU A 87 17.31 -24.21 1.61
C LEU A 87 16.74 -23.43 0.42
N HIS A 88 16.64 -24.05 -0.74
CA HIS A 88 16.09 -23.44 -1.94
C HIS A 88 14.60 -23.06 -1.77
N ALA A 89 13.83 -23.94 -1.15
CA ALA A 89 12.42 -23.69 -0.84
C ALA A 89 12.25 -22.49 0.13
N GLU A 90 13.10 -22.38 1.13
CA GLU A 90 13.07 -21.26 2.07
C GLU A 90 13.45 -19.92 1.41
N VAL A 91 14.47 -19.91 0.57
CA VAL A 91 14.87 -18.73 -0.21
C VAL A 91 13.72 -18.29 -1.13
N ASN A 92 13.08 -19.20 -1.82
CA ASN A 92 11.94 -18.91 -2.69
C ASN A 92 10.74 -18.38 -1.90
N ARG A 93 10.46 -18.95 -0.75
CA ARG A 93 9.38 -18.47 0.13
C ARG A 93 9.65 -17.05 0.61
N ARG A 94 10.85 -16.73 1.08
CA ARG A 94 11.24 -15.35 1.48
C ARG A 94 11.09 -14.38 0.33
N LYS A 95 11.55 -14.76 -0.85
CA LYS A 95 11.42 -13.94 -2.06
C LYS A 95 9.95 -13.64 -2.38
N LEU A 96 9.09 -14.65 -2.30
CA LEU A 96 7.65 -14.48 -2.50
C LEU A 96 7.03 -13.57 -1.43
N GLU A 97 7.39 -13.75 -0.17
CA GLU A 97 6.92 -12.90 0.93
C GLU A 97 7.33 -11.43 0.73
N ILE A 98 8.59 -11.18 0.40
CA ILE A 98 9.11 -9.85 0.11
C ILE A 98 8.36 -9.20 -1.07
N GLU A 99 8.17 -9.91 -2.17
CA GLU A 99 7.45 -9.39 -3.34
C GLU A 99 5.98 -9.07 -3.01
N THR A 100 5.32 -9.91 -2.22
CA THR A 100 3.96 -9.68 -1.75
C THR A 100 3.87 -8.44 -0.86
N LEU A 101 4.78 -8.29 0.09
CA LEU A 101 4.84 -7.13 0.98
C LEU A 101 5.16 -5.84 0.21
N LYS A 102 6.06 -5.88 -0.76
CA LYS A 102 6.37 -4.73 -1.63
C LYS A 102 5.14 -4.25 -2.37
N TRP A 103 4.37 -5.16 -2.94
CA TRP A 103 3.13 -4.84 -3.63
C TRP A 103 2.09 -4.21 -2.69
N THR A 104 1.90 -4.79 -1.50
CA THR A 104 0.97 -4.27 -0.49
C THR A 104 1.39 -2.89 0.01
N THR A 105 2.68 -2.71 0.29
CA THR A 105 3.25 -1.43 0.72
C THR A 105 3.03 -0.34 -0.32
N ALA A 106 3.32 -0.61 -1.58
CA ALA A 106 3.12 0.33 -2.67
C ALA A 106 1.65 0.75 -2.83
N ARG A 107 0.72 -0.17 -2.59
CA ARG A 107 -0.72 0.10 -2.66
C ARG A 107 -1.21 0.98 -1.51
N ASN A 108 -0.64 0.80 -0.32
CA ASN A 108 -1.05 1.49 0.91
C ASN A 108 -0.36 2.85 1.12
N GLN A 109 0.58 3.21 0.26
CA GLN A 109 1.22 4.52 0.34
C GLN A 109 0.22 5.64 0.05
N PRO A 110 0.36 6.80 0.73
CA PRO A 110 -0.48 7.95 0.46
C PRO A 110 -0.37 8.37 -1.00
N HIS A 111 -1.49 8.67 -1.62
CA HIS A 111 -1.52 9.13 -3.01
C HIS A 111 -0.64 10.35 -3.26
N GLY A 112 -0.47 11.22 -2.27
CA GLY A 112 0.36 12.42 -2.37
C GLY A 112 1.86 12.16 -2.64
N VAL A 113 2.36 10.94 -2.42
CA VAL A 113 3.72 10.56 -2.83
C VAL A 113 3.75 10.14 -4.30
N ARG A 114 2.62 9.65 -4.82
CA ARG A 114 2.47 9.36 -6.25
C ARG A 114 2.18 10.62 -7.07
N ASP A 115 1.45 11.56 -6.49
CA ASP A 115 1.03 12.78 -7.16
C ASP A 115 2.21 13.74 -7.41
N LYS A 116 3.29 13.63 -6.65
CA LYS A 116 4.56 14.32 -6.99
C LYS A 116 5.25 13.77 -8.24
N LYS A 117 4.82 12.65 -8.77
CA LYS A 117 5.15 12.25 -10.13
C LYS A 117 4.39 13.02 -11.19
N GLU A 118 3.43 13.79 -10.79
CA GLU A 118 2.56 14.59 -11.65
C GLU A 118 3.09 15.98 -11.96
N ASP A 119 4.26 16.29 -11.50
CA ASP A 119 5.12 17.00 -12.39
C ASP A 119 5.47 16.02 -13.54
N ALA A 120 4.42 15.54 -14.22
CA ALA A 120 4.52 15.05 -15.56
C ALA A 120 5.47 16.01 -16.24
N PRO A 121 6.55 15.54 -16.86
CA PRO A 121 7.46 16.45 -17.53
C PRO A 121 6.57 17.35 -18.36
N GLN A 122 6.48 18.60 -17.95
CA GLN A 122 5.89 19.62 -18.81
C GLN A 122 6.47 19.26 -20.15
N GLN A 123 5.63 18.96 -21.10
CA GLN A 123 6.09 18.69 -22.43
C GLN A 123 6.98 19.86 -22.76
N GLN A 124 8.26 19.69 -22.48
CA GLN A 124 9.24 20.65 -22.95
C GLN A 124 9.08 20.57 -24.44
N ALA A 125 8.58 21.67 -25.01
CA ALA A 125 8.48 21.79 -26.44
C ALA A 125 9.85 21.39 -26.99
N ILE A 126 9.93 20.22 -27.61
CA ILE A 126 11.16 19.74 -28.25
C ILE A 126 11.30 20.67 -29.45
N THR A 127 12.13 21.70 -29.27
CA THR A 127 12.52 22.54 -30.39
C THR A 127 13.47 21.72 -31.25
N ILE A 128 12.95 21.10 -32.30
CA ILE A 128 13.80 20.45 -33.30
C ILE A 128 14.31 21.58 -34.21
N SER A 129 15.53 22.03 -33.97
CA SER A 129 16.19 22.94 -34.89
C SER A 129 16.76 22.13 -36.05
N TRP A 130 16.20 22.30 -37.23
CA TRP A 130 16.77 21.78 -38.47
C TRP A 130 17.88 22.73 -38.97
N ALA A 131 18.92 22.15 -39.53
CA ALA A 131 19.93 22.93 -40.25
C ALA A 131 19.30 23.56 -41.49
N GLY A 132 18.72 24.73 -41.39
CA GLY A 132 18.02 25.39 -42.50
C GLY A 132 16.91 26.38 -42.11
N GLY A 133 16.73 26.63 -40.83
CA GLY A 133 15.79 27.64 -40.34
C GLY A 133 14.81 27.11 -39.30
N ASP A 134 14.45 27.98 -38.36
CA ASP A 134 13.44 27.72 -37.37
C ASP A 134 12.08 27.58 -38.05
N VAL A 135 11.56 26.37 -38.09
CA VAL A 135 10.16 26.17 -38.44
C VAL A 135 9.37 26.36 -37.17
N ASP A 136 8.88 27.57 -36.99
CA ASP A 136 7.90 27.87 -35.98
C ASP A 136 6.57 27.23 -36.42
N VAL A 137 6.26 26.08 -35.85
CA VAL A 137 4.94 25.47 -36.04
C VAL A 137 3.98 26.14 -35.07
N THR A 138 3.72 27.41 -35.27
CA THR A 138 2.52 28.03 -34.78
C THR A 138 1.39 27.45 -35.61
N LYS A 139 0.56 26.63 -35.00
CA LYS A 139 -0.76 26.33 -35.55
C LYS A 139 -1.52 27.66 -35.61
N ASP A 140 -1.52 28.27 -36.74
CA ASP A 140 -2.57 29.21 -37.10
C ASP A 140 -3.84 28.41 -37.22
N GLY A 141 -4.66 28.47 -36.15
CA GLY A 141 -6.04 28.09 -36.19
C GLY A 141 -6.80 29.12 -37.02
N GLY A 142 -6.83 28.90 -38.31
CA GLY A 142 -7.76 29.55 -39.18
C GLY A 142 -8.99 28.70 -39.31
#